data_1edd179f23d29ef2eeeed8447f58ea7b
#
_entry.id   1edd179f23d29ef2eeeed8447f58ea7b
#
_cell.length_a   1.000
_cell.length_b   1.000
_cell.length_c   1.000
_cell.angle_alpha   90.00
_cell.angle_beta   90.00
_cell.angle_gamma   90.00
#
_symmetry.space_group_name_H-M   'P 1'
#
loop_
_entity.id
_entity.type
_entity.pdbx_description
1 polymer ?
#
loop_
_entity_poly.entity_id
_entity_poly.type
_entity_poly.pdbx_seq_one_letter_code
_entity_poly.pdbx_strand_id
1 'polypeptide(L)'
;MSDNERKFRHMWQWIAVETRNKERFVDKYDYFIALNIPKSERPRCQCYACEEGRQRARDNGRDSGMGCSYCPIDWGKCDCTEDGTLYDEWEHAHSYEDAAEFAERISQMEWRNTDERAD
;
A
#
# COMPACT_ATOMS: atom_id res chain seq x y z
N MET A 1 2.56 16.37 3.73
CA MET A 1 2.34 14.92 3.58
C MET A 1 0.98 14.57 4.15
N SER A 2 0.15 13.84 3.41
CA SER A 2 -1.16 13.43 3.91
C SER A 2 -1.01 12.34 4.97
N ASP A 3 -2.06 12.17 5.79
CA ASP A 3 -2.10 11.10 6.78
C ASP A 3 -1.95 9.71 6.14
N ASN A 4 -2.63 9.51 5.02
CA ASN A 4 -2.58 8.23 4.32
C ASN A 4 -1.19 7.95 3.75
N GLU A 5 -0.50 8.97 3.24
CA GLU A 5 0.87 8.82 2.76
C GLU A 5 1.81 8.42 3.89
N ARG A 6 1.72 9.13 5.03
CA ARG A 6 2.56 8.85 6.19
C ARG A 6 2.35 7.42 6.69
N LYS A 7 1.08 7.01 6.81
CA LYS A 7 0.73 5.66 7.26
C LYS A 7 1.16 4.60 6.26
N PHE A 8 1.02 4.88 4.97
CA PHE A 8 1.45 3.97 3.90
C PHE A 8 2.95 3.69 4.02
N ARG A 9 3.75 4.74 4.11
CA ARG A 9 5.21 4.60 4.18
C ARG A 9 5.64 3.91 5.47
N HIS A 10 5.03 4.27 6.58
CA HIS A 10 5.33 3.65 7.87
C HIS A 10 5.03 2.15 7.85
N MET A 11 3.87 1.78 7.33
CA MET A 11 3.48 0.38 7.27
C MET A 11 4.46 -0.46 6.44
N TRP A 12 4.80 0.00 5.24
CA TRP A 12 5.69 -0.77 4.36
C TRP A 12 7.12 -0.81 4.87
N GLN A 13 7.61 0.25 5.49
CA GLN A 13 8.92 0.23 6.15
C GLN A 13 8.93 -0.73 7.33
N TRP A 14 7.87 -0.71 8.14
CA TRP A 14 7.72 -1.61 9.26
C TRP A 14 7.73 -3.08 8.78
N ILE A 15 6.99 -3.37 7.73
CA ILE A 15 6.94 -4.72 7.14
C ILE A 15 8.35 -5.15 6.71
N ALA A 16 9.09 -4.28 6.03
CA ALA A 16 10.45 -4.59 5.57
C ALA A 16 11.37 -4.90 6.74
N VAL A 17 11.37 -4.05 7.76
CA VAL A 17 12.24 -4.21 8.92
C VAL A 17 11.89 -5.48 9.70
N GLU A 18 10.61 -5.71 9.98
CA GLU A 18 10.18 -6.88 10.74
C GLU A 18 10.39 -8.18 9.98
N THR A 19 10.22 -8.16 8.66
CA THR A 19 10.51 -9.33 7.83
C THR A 19 11.97 -9.73 7.96
N ARG A 20 12.89 -8.75 7.91
CA ARG A 20 14.32 -9.00 8.07
C ARG A 20 14.66 -9.49 9.47
N ASN A 21 14.10 -8.84 10.49
CA ASN A 21 14.42 -9.15 11.89
C ASN A 21 13.91 -10.53 12.30
N LYS A 22 12.73 -10.91 11.85
CA LYS A 22 12.10 -12.17 12.22
C LYS A 22 12.46 -13.31 11.28
N GLU A 23 13.11 -13.00 10.18
CA GLU A 23 13.51 -13.97 9.15
C GLU A 23 12.33 -14.81 8.67
N ARG A 24 11.17 -14.15 8.47
CA ARG A 24 9.96 -14.77 7.96
C ARG A 24 9.08 -13.74 7.28
N PHE A 25 8.10 -14.20 6.51
CA PHE A 25 7.14 -13.30 5.88
C PHE A 25 6.27 -12.62 6.93
N VAL A 26 6.17 -11.29 6.83
CA VAL A 26 5.33 -10.47 7.68
C VAL A 26 4.39 -9.70 6.74
N ASP A 27 3.11 -9.66 7.07
CA ASP A 27 2.11 -9.06 6.20
C ASP A 27 1.46 -7.80 6.80
N LYS A 28 0.53 -7.23 6.05
CA LYS A 28 -0.19 -6.01 6.48
C LYS A 28 -1.02 -6.25 7.74
N TYR A 29 -1.59 -7.43 7.88
CA TYR A 29 -2.38 -7.77 9.05
C TYR A 29 -1.52 -7.75 10.31
N ASP A 30 -0.30 -8.27 10.23
CA ASP A 30 0.65 -8.25 11.34
C ASP A 30 0.92 -6.83 11.81
N TYR A 31 0.99 -5.89 10.89
CA TYR A 31 1.18 -4.48 11.22
C TYR A 31 0.02 -3.93 12.06
N PHE A 32 -1.21 -4.18 11.63
CA PHE A 32 -2.38 -3.68 12.35
C PHE A 32 -2.48 -4.28 13.76
N ILE A 33 -2.15 -5.55 13.89
CA ILE A 33 -2.16 -6.22 15.21
C ILE A 33 -1.05 -5.65 16.10
N ALA A 34 0.15 -5.52 15.58
CA ALA A 34 1.31 -5.06 16.37
C ALA A 34 1.11 -3.64 16.90
N LEU A 35 0.46 -2.77 16.12
CA LEU A 35 0.22 -1.39 16.52
C LEU A 35 -1.13 -1.19 17.20
N ASN A 36 -1.87 -2.25 17.46
CA ASN A 36 -3.19 -2.21 18.11
C ASN A 36 -4.16 -1.29 17.37
N ILE A 37 -4.14 -1.31 16.03
CA ILE A 37 -5.04 -0.50 15.24
C ILE A 37 -6.39 -1.21 15.16
N PRO A 38 -7.47 -0.60 15.71
CA PRO A 38 -8.78 -1.25 15.68
C PRO A 38 -9.30 -1.41 14.25
N LYS A 39 -10.12 -2.42 14.04
CA LYS A 39 -10.67 -2.72 12.71
C LYS A 39 -11.36 -1.53 12.08
N SER A 40 -12.03 -0.70 12.87
CA SER A 40 -12.73 0.49 12.39
C SER A 40 -11.80 1.55 11.82
N GLU A 41 -10.51 1.52 12.18
CA GLU A 41 -9.52 2.50 11.73
C GLU A 41 -8.59 1.95 10.66
N ARG A 42 -8.78 0.67 10.26
CA ARG A 42 -7.95 0.07 9.20
C ARG A 42 -8.49 0.46 7.83
N PRO A 43 -7.62 0.70 6.85
CA PRO A 43 -8.09 0.96 5.49
C PRO A 43 -8.82 -0.26 4.95
N ARG A 44 -9.86 -0.02 4.15
CA ARG A 44 -10.78 -1.06 3.70
C ARG A 44 -10.10 -2.22 2.97
N CYS A 45 -9.12 -1.91 2.14
CA CYS A 45 -8.37 -2.92 1.39
C CYS A 45 -7.01 -3.21 2.05
N GLN A 46 -6.87 -2.90 3.34
CA GLN A 46 -5.62 -3.00 4.07
C GLN A 46 -4.48 -2.21 3.40
N CYS A 47 -4.84 -1.17 2.66
CA CYS A 47 -3.87 -0.34 1.93
C CYS A 47 -4.24 1.13 2.04
N TYR A 48 -3.33 1.92 2.61
CA TYR A 48 -3.55 3.35 2.79
C TYR A 48 -3.55 4.11 1.46
N ALA A 49 -2.87 3.59 0.43
CA ALA A 49 -2.93 4.19 -0.90
C ALA A 49 -4.33 4.00 -1.51
N CYS A 50 -4.93 2.83 -1.34
CA CYS A 50 -6.32 2.60 -1.74
C CYS A 50 -7.28 3.53 -1.01
N GLU A 51 -7.06 3.72 0.29
CA GLU A 51 -7.91 4.61 1.09
C GLU A 51 -7.83 6.04 0.57
N GLU A 52 -6.63 6.50 0.24
CA GLU A 52 -6.43 7.83 -0.35
C GLU A 52 -7.15 7.93 -1.71
N GLY A 53 -7.01 6.91 -2.55
CA GLY A 53 -7.67 6.88 -3.85
C GLY A 53 -9.18 6.95 -3.74
N ARG A 54 -9.75 6.20 -2.79
CA ARG A 54 -11.19 6.22 -2.54
C ARG A 54 -11.66 7.59 -2.06
N GLN A 55 -10.87 8.22 -1.19
CA GLN A 55 -11.17 9.57 -0.69
C GLN A 55 -11.16 10.59 -1.84
N ARG A 56 -10.14 10.53 -2.69
CA ARG A 56 -10.03 11.42 -3.85
C ARG A 56 -11.17 11.22 -4.83
N ALA A 57 -11.59 9.98 -5.06
CA ALA A 57 -12.73 9.69 -5.93
C ALA A 57 -13.99 10.36 -5.39
N ARG A 58 -14.26 10.22 -4.09
CA ARG A 58 -15.42 10.85 -3.46
C ARG A 58 -15.34 12.37 -3.56
N ASP A 59 -14.17 12.94 -3.31
CA ASP A 59 -13.97 14.41 -3.37
C ASP A 59 -14.21 14.96 -4.78
N ASN A 60 -14.07 14.13 -5.80
CA ASN A 60 -14.32 14.48 -7.20
C ASN A 60 -15.72 14.07 -7.67
N GLY A 61 -16.61 13.72 -6.74
CA GLY A 61 -17.97 13.35 -7.06
C GLY A 61 -18.10 11.99 -7.73
N ARG A 62 -17.10 11.13 -7.60
CA ARG A 62 -17.10 9.79 -8.18
C ARG A 62 -17.41 8.73 -7.13
N ASP A 63 -17.81 7.56 -7.60
CA ASP A 63 -18.03 6.41 -6.73
C ASP A 63 -16.71 5.99 -6.09
N SER A 64 -16.73 5.68 -4.80
CA SER A 64 -15.54 5.20 -4.09
C SER A 64 -14.97 3.90 -4.69
N GLY A 65 -15.78 3.15 -5.45
CA GLY A 65 -15.32 1.98 -6.19
C GLY A 65 -14.31 2.31 -7.28
N MET A 66 -14.17 3.59 -7.64
CA MET A 66 -13.17 4.04 -8.60
C MET A 66 -11.82 4.41 -7.95
N GLY A 67 -11.60 3.96 -6.71
CA GLY A 67 -10.39 4.29 -5.96
C GLY A 67 -9.09 3.98 -6.69
N CYS A 68 -9.05 2.89 -7.47
CA CYS A 68 -7.85 2.53 -8.23
C CYS A 68 -7.47 3.59 -9.26
N SER A 69 -8.46 4.25 -9.87
CA SER A 69 -8.22 5.33 -10.83
C SER A 69 -7.61 6.57 -10.18
N TYR A 70 -7.85 6.76 -8.90
CA TYR A 70 -7.37 7.91 -8.14
C TYR A 70 -6.24 7.53 -7.17
N CYS A 71 -5.74 6.31 -7.26
CA CYS A 71 -4.67 5.85 -6.37
C CYS A 71 -3.41 6.71 -6.55
N PRO A 72 -2.80 7.19 -5.46
CA PRO A 72 -1.61 8.02 -5.57
C PRO A 72 -0.36 7.26 -6.02
N ILE A 73 -0.38 5.94 -5.97
CA ILE A 73 0.75 5.10 -6.39
C ILE A 73 0.52 4.61 -7.81
N ASP A 74 1.52 4.80 -8.66
CA ASP A 74 1.52 4.24 -10.01
C ASP A 74 2.19 2.87 -9.97
N TRP A 75 1.38 1.82 -9.99
CA TRP A 75 1.87 0.44 -9.93
C TRP A 75 2.33 -0.07 -11.30
N GLY A 76 2.18 0.75 -12.36
CA GLY A 76 2.51 0.34 -13.73
C GLY A 76 1.40 -0.43 -14.42
N LYS A 77 0.35 -0.76 -13.69
CA LYS A 77 -0.83 -1.49 -14.17
C LYS A 77 -2.08 -0.80 -13.63
N CYS A 78 -3.25 -1.27 -14.05
CA CYS A 78 -4.51 -0.69 -13.58
C CYS A 78 -4.77 -0.97 -12.10
N ASP A 79 -4.25 -2.07 -11.59
CA ASP A 79 -4.52 -2.54 -10.23
C ASP A 79 -3.21 -2.99 -9.60
N CYS A 80 -3.03 -2.73 -8.32
CA CYS A 80 -1.81 -3.12 -7.60
C CYS A 80 -1.63 -4.64 -7.51
N THR A 81 -2.70 -5.41 -7.64
CA THR A 81 -2.64 -6.87 -7.57
C THR A 81 -2.38 -7.55 -8.91
N GLU A 82 -2.29 -6.79 -10.00
CA GLU A 82 -2.00 -7.39 -11.31
C GLU A 82 -0.59 -7.96 -11.37
N ASP A 83 -0.40 -8.96 -12.23
CA ASP A 83 0.88 -9.61 -12.41
C ASP A 83 1.98 -8.61 -12.77
N GLY A 84 3.11 -8.73 -12.13
CA GLY A 84 4.28 -7.92 -12.42
C GLY A 84 4.36 -6.59 -11.68
N THR A 85 3.35 -6.22 -10.89
CA THR A 85 3.45 -5.05 -10.04
C THR A 85 4.37 -5.33 -8.86
N LEU A 86 4.89 -4.29 -8.24
CA LEU A 86 5.74 -4.46 -7.07
C LEU A 86 4.99 -5.12 -5.91
N TYR A 87 3.70 -4.82 -5.75
CA TYR A 87 2.85 -5.47 -4.77
C TYR A 87 2.73 -6.97 -5.03
N ASP A 88 2.50 -7.33 -6.31
CA ASP A 88 2.39 -8.73 -6.71
C ASP A 88 3.71 -9.47 -6.43
N GLU A 89 4.83 -8.85 -6.73
CA GLU A 89 6.14 -9.44 -6.46
C GLU A 89 6.37 -9.65 -4.97
N TRP A 90 5.95 -8.69 -4.13
CA TRP A 90 6.03 -8.85 -2.69
C TRP A 90 5.18 -10.02 -2.21
N GLU A 91 3.96 -10.11 -2.70
CA GLU A 91 3.01 -11.14 -2.27
C GLU A 91 3.47 -12.55 -2.65
N HIS A 92 4.20 -12.67 -3.74
CA HIS A 92 4.68 -13.95 -4.28
C HIS A 92 6.19 -14.12 -4.16
N ALA A 93 6.85 -13.38 -3.28
CA ALA A 93 8.29 -13.47 -3.10
C ALA A 93 8.72 -14.88 -2.68
N HIS A 94 9.87 -15.33 -3.19
CA HIS A 94 10.38 -16.68 -2.95
C HIS A 94 11.11 -16.81 -1.61
N SER A 95 11.52 -15.69 -1.02
CA SER A 95 12.25 -15.70 0.24
C SER A 95 11.85 -14.48 1.06
N TYR A 96 12.10 -14.53 2.38
CA TYR A 96 11.82 -13.38 3.23
C TYR A 96 12.73 -12.19 2.88
N GLU A 97 13.96 -12.47 2.43
CA GLU A 97 14.87 -11.40 1.99
C GLU A 97 14.30 -10.64 0.80
N ASP A 98 13.77 -11.37 -0.18
CA ASP A 98 13.13 -10.75 -1.34
C ASP A 98 11.87 -9.98 -0.93
N ALA A 99 11.06 -10.57 -0.05
CA ALA A 99 9.86 -9.90 0.43
C ALA A 99 10.21 -8.58 1.13
N ALA A 100 11.26 -8.57 1.96
CA ALA A 100 11.71 -7.37 2.64
C ALA A 100 12.16 -6.29 1.64
N GLU A 101 12.90 -6.70 0.61
CA GLU A 101 13.37 -5.80 -0.44
C GLU A 101 12.19 -5.18 -1.18
N PHE A 102 11.20 -5.97 -1.56
CA PHE A 102 10.02 -5.46 -2.25
C PHE A 102 9.21 -4.53 -1.36
N ALA A 103 9.04 -4.86 -0.08
CA ALA A 103 8.33 -3.99 0.87
C ALA A 103 9.04 -2.64 1.02
N GLU A 104 10.37 -2.64 1.10
CA GLU A 104 11.13 -1.41 1.19
C GLU A 104 10.96 -0.54 -0.06
N ARG A 105 10.99 -1.16 -1.24
CA ARG A 105 10.76 -0.44 -2.50
C ARG A 105 9.36 0.16 -2.53
N ILE A 106 8.34 -0.58 -2.07
CA ILE A 106 6.98 -0.05 -2.00
C ILE A 106 6.93 1.19 -1.10
N SER A 107 7.63 1.16 0.03
CA SER A 107 7.66 2.30 0.97
C SER A 107 8.26 3.55 0.35
N GLN A 108 9.03 3.40 -0.72
CA GLN A 108 9.74 4.49 -1.39
C GLN A 108 9.11 4.91 -2.70
N MET A 109 7.99 4.30 -3.10
CA MET A 109 7.31 4.67 -4.34
C MET A 109 6.80 6.09 -4.28
N GLU A 110 6.81 6.76 -5.44
CA GLU A 110 6.32 8.13 -5.52
C GLU A 110 4.84 8.20 -5.18
N TRP A 111 4.49 9.19 -4.35
CA TRP A 111 3.12 9.48 -3.98
C TRP A 111 2.64 10.68 -4.81
N ARG A 112 1.76 10.43 -5.75
CA ARG A 112 1.27 11.48 -6.65
C ARG A 112 0.30 12.39 -5.93
N ASN A 113 0.43 13.69 -6.20
CA ASN A 113 -0.42 14.70 -5.58
C ASN A 113 -1.60 15.13 -6.47
N THR A 114 -1.67 14.60 -7.69
CA THR A 114 -2.79 14.91 -8.60
C THR A 114 -3.94 13.95 -8.32
N ASP A 115 -5.17 14.47 -8.40
CA ASP A 115 -6.37 13.66 -8.15
C ASP A 115 -6.73 12.75 -9.30
N GLU A 116 -6.22 13.03 -10.49
CA GLU A 116 -6.53 12.26 -11.68
C GLU A 116 -5.30 11.50 -12.16
N ARG A 117 -5.54 10.27 -12.59
CA ARG A 117 -4.52 9.47 -13.22
C ARG A 117 -4.22 10.04 -14.62
N ALA A 118 -2.96 10.28 -14.92
CA ALA A 118 -2.55 10.66 -16.25
C ALA A 118 -2.58 9.43 -17.16
N ASP A 119 -3.30 9.50 -18.24
CA ASP A 119 -3.37 8.41 -19.21
C ASP A 119 -2.26 8.54 -20.24
#